data_9b5fd999e6bde99f3b39b6d618436fac
#
_entry.id   9b5fd999e6bde99f3b39b6d618436fac
#
_cell.length_a   1.000
_cell.length_b   1.000
_cell.length_c   1.000
_cell.angle_alpha   90.00
_cell.angle_beta   90.00
_cell.angle_gamma   90.00
#
_symmetry.space_group_name_H-M   'P 1'
#
loop_
_entity.id
_entity.type
_entity.pdbx_description
1 polymer ?
#
loop_
_entity_poly.entity_id
_entity_poly.type
_entity_poly.pdbx_seq_one_letter_code
_entity_poly.pdbx_strand_id
1 'polypeptide(L)'
;VFCAISEAPLKAPRTVIGFTSLGPVYALAGGARDVMDAWIPEEFDSQVIMRVNQISGVEALGSPVPMNSDTRSVPRSAGIGVDLVAKGGTYAEDVSTNDAVVLTAQKFGKAVRIAEEDIDDAIADVIATKQKDWATSYGKAFDNACLAITAAPGAGVPFTSVYYSLTQSDSATGYTANSNLVQTGTGGTTYTTLSTALSKVEQGNYFDISEMVCIAHPTYRNLLRGIKDNNGRPIFQESNAGFPGGGTASSPDTIFGIQIHWSLGARTSGVVNSAPTGNGLLIFANRNYMIVGRRSGPESVFIDGRNGLAALTDESILKMRARRAFAVGHEMAFSVHEDTTGV
;
A
#
# COMPACT_ATOMS: atom_id res chain seq x y z
N VAL A 1 -62.85 -45.40 34.11
CA VAL A 1 -61.96 -45.72 32.98
C VAL A 1 -61.04 -44.53 32.76
N PHE A 2 -59.84 -44.61 33.36
CA PHE A 2 -58.79 -43.60 33.13
C PHE A 2 -57.98 -44.04 31.93
N CYS A 3 -58.00 -43.21 30.90
CA CYS A 3 -57.16 -43.37 29.77
C CYS A 3 -55.80 -42.72 30.10
N ALA A 4 -54.74 -43.52 30.26
CA ALA A 4 -53.38 -43.06 30.43
C ALA A 4 -52.85 -42.56 29.08
N ILE A 5 -52.56 -41.28 29.00
CA ILE A 5 -51.83 -40.68 27.85
C ILE A 5 -50.38 -41.09 28.02
N SER A 6 -49.90 -41.97 27.15
CA SER A 6 -48.50 -42.31 27.01
C SER A 6 -47.74 -41.10 26.51
N GLU A 7 -46.91 -40.53 27.37
CA GLU A 7 -45.90 -39.51 26.91
C GLU A 7 -44.92 -40.15 25.93
N ALA A 8 -44.84 -39.60 24.77
CA ALA A 8 -43.83 -39.99 23.79
C ALA A 8 -42.42 -39.70 24.35
N PRO A 9 -41.43 -40.58 24.15
CA PRO A 9 -40.08 -40.38 24.67
C PRO A 9 -39.47 -39.13 24.06
N LEU A 10 -38.92 -38.29 24.95
CA LEU A 10 -38.12 -37.14 24.62
C LEU A 10 -37.06 -37.54 23.56
N LYS A 11 -37.05 -36.85 22.45
CA LYS A 11 -36.01 -37.02 21.41
C LYS A 11 -34.64 -36.95 22.06
N ALA A 12 -33.85 -38.00 21.88
CA ALA A 12 -32.44 -38.03 22.32
C ALA A 12 -31.67 -36.80 21.76
N PRO A 13 -30.75 -36.23 22.56
CA PRO A 13 -29.99 -35.06 22.10
C PRO A 13 -29.14 -35.41 20.84
N ARG A 14 -29.22 -34.58 19.85
CA ARG A 14 -28.41 -34.73 18.64
C ARG A 14 -26.97 -34.37 18.97
N THR A 15 -26.05 -35.29 18.72
CA THR A 15 -24.62 -35.03 18.90
C THR A 15 -24.03 -34.46 17.59
N VAL A 16 -23.34 -33.32 17.70
CA VAL A 16 -22.62 -32.75 16.57
C VAL A 16 -21.37 -33.59 16.31
N ILE A 17 -21.25 -34.19 15.13
CA ILE A 17 -20.10 -35.02 14.72
C ILE A 17 -19.09 -34.28 13.84
N GLY A 18 -19.41 -33.06 13.41
CA GLY A 18 -18.48 -32.24 12.61
C GLY A 18 -19.09 -30.94 12.13
N PHE A 19 -18.27 -30.14 11.52
CA PHE A 19 -18.67 -28.94 10.84
C PHE A 19 -18.16 -29.02 9.41
N THR A 20 -19.00 -28.68 8.45
CA THR A 20 -18.63 -28.47 7.05
C THR A 20 -18.72 -26.99 6.72
N SER A 21 -18.32 -26.61 5.54
CA SER A 21 -18.52 -25.24 5.02
C SER A 21 -19.99 -24.81 4.97
N LEU A 22 -20.92 -25.74 5.09
CA LEU A 22 -22.37 -25.52 5.04
C LEU A 22 -23.02 -25.49 6.44
N GLY A 23 -22.25 -25.64 7.53
CA GLY A 23 -22.75 -25.59 8.89
C GLY A 23 -22.56 -26.90 9.70
N PRO A 24 -23.09 -26.97 10.94
CA PRO A 24 -22.91 -28.14 11.80
C PRO A 24 -23.65 -29.37 11.27
N VAL A 25 -22.94 -30.49 11.20
CA VAL A 25 -23.51 -31.78 10.86
C VAL A 25 -23.93 -32.48 12.16
N TYR A 26 -25.19 -32.87 12.25
CA TYR A 26 -25.74 -33.56 13.42
C TYR A 26 -25.94 -35.06 13.15
N ALA A 27 -25.37 -35.89 13.99
CA ALA A 27 -25.70 -37.30 13.97
C ALA A 27 -27.13 -37.51 14.52
N LEU A 28 -27.96 -38.20 13.77
CA LEU A 28 -29.23 -38.73 14.29
C LEU A 28 -28.95 -39.99 15.13
N ALA A 29 -29.11 -39.87 16.44
CA ALA A 29 -29.02 -41.04 17.30
C ALA A 29 -30.22 -41.95 17.03
N GLY A 30 -29.97 -43.12 16.47
CA GLY A 30 -30.85 -44.26 16.45
C GLY A 30 -32.07 -44.21 15.53
N GLY A 31 -31.86 -43.96 14.26
CA GLY A 31 -32.92 -44.17 13.26
C GLY A 31 -32.30 -44.46 11.92
N ALA A 32 -32.69 -45.56 11.30
CA ALA A 32 -32.28 -45.94 9.97
C ALA A 32 -32.81 -44.94 8.92
N ARG A 33 -32.17 -43.75 8.86
CA ARG A 33 -32.22 -42.89 7.67
C ARG A 33 -30.91 -43.06 6.99
N ASP A 34 -30.93 -43.53 5.76
CA ASP A 34 -29.77 -43.42 4.87
C ASP A 34 -29.37 -41.94 4.76
N VAL A 35 -28.17 -41.65 5.20
CA VAL A 35 -27.55 -40.33 5.02
C VAL A 35 -27.11 -40.29 3.56
N MET A 36 -27.94 -39.74 2.68
CA MET A 36 -27.64 -39.60 1.27
C MET A 36 -26.77 -38.36 0.98
N ASP A 37 -26.13 -37.78 2.01
CA ASP A 37 -25.28 -36.58 1.83
C ASP A 37 -24.13 -36.83 0.86
N ALA A 38 -23.64 -38.09 0.80
CA ALA A 38 -22.58 -38.45 -0.18
C ALA A 38 -23.09 -38.55 -1.63
N TRP A 39 -24.38 -38.53 -1.85
CA TRP A 39 -24.99 -38.59 -3.19
C TRP A 39 -25.50 -37.22 -3.67
N ILE A 40 -25.45 -36.21 -2.80
CA ILE A 40 -25.78 -34.84 -3.17
C ILE A 40 -24.50 -34.23 -3.71
N PRO A 41 -24.40 -33.97 -5.03
CA PRO A 41 -23.20 -33.33 -5.58
C PRO A 41 -23.05 -31.92 -4.97
N GLU A 42 -21.92 -31.63 -4.40
CA GLU A 42 -21.55 -30.27 -4.00
C GLU A 42 -21.34 -29.44 -5.27
N GLU A 43 -22.06 -28.34 -5.39
CA GLU A 43 -21.82 -27.40 -6.49
C GLU A 43 -20.62 -26.52 -6.11
N PHE A 44 -19.54 -26.63 -6.89
CA PHE A 44 -18.38 -25.75 -6.81
C PHE A 44 -18.46 -24.69 -7.90
N ASP A 45 -18.35 -23.42 -7.51
CA ASP A 45 -18.25 -22.32 -8.46
C ASP A 45 -16.78 -22.24 -8.96
N SER A 46 -16.60 -22.03 -10.25
CA SER A 46 -15.30 -21.76 -10.87
C SER A 46 -14.78 -20.35 -10.54
N GLN A 47 -15.62 -19.48 -9.95
CA GLN A 47 -15.23 -18.14 -9.56
C GLN A 47 -14.53 -18.14 -8.19
N VAL A 48 -13.27 -17.73 -8.19
CA VAL A 48 -12.51 -17.54 -6.96
C VAL A 48 -12.75 -16.15 -6.39
N ILE A 49 -13.14 -16.09 -5.11
CA ILE A 49 -13.24 -14.81 -4.39
C ILE A 49 -11.84 -14.23 -4.22
N MET A 50 -11.56 -13.16 -4.91
CA MET A 50 -10.24 -12.52 -4.91
C MET A 50 -10.25 -11.20 -4.13
N ARG A 51 -9.09 -10.81 -3.62
CA ARG A 51 -8.87 -9.46 -3.09
C ARG A 51 -9.02 -8.43 -4.20
N VAL A 52 -9.52 -7.23 -3.84
CA VAL A 52 -9.54 -6.09 -4.79
C VAL A 52 -8.12 -5.79 -5.26
N ASN A 53 -7.94 -5.65 -6.56
CA ASN A 53 -6.64 -5.33 -7.15
C ASN A 53 -6.18 -3.93 -6.67
N GLN A 54 -4.97 -3.86 -6.12
CA GLN A 54 -4.35 -2.61 -5.65
C GLN A 54 -3.15 -2.31 -6.56
N ILE A 55 -3.20 -1.17 -7.20
CA ILE A 55 -2.09 -0.67 -8.03
C ILE A 55 -1.19 0.18 -7.14
N SER A 56 0.14 0.06 -7.33
CA SER A 56 1.09 0.90 -6.61
C SER A 56 0.92 2.38 -6.99
N GLY A 57 0.65 3.23 -5.97
CA GLY A 57 0.56 4.67 -6.15
C GLY A 57 1.90 5.29 -6.51
N VAL A 58 2.97 4.78 -5.92
CA VAL A 58 4.33 5.28 -6.18
C VAL A 58 4.77 4.96 -7.61
N GLU A 59 4.49 3.75 -8.14
CA GLU A 59 4.81 3.40 -9.53
C GLU A 59 3.99 4.19 -10.55
N ALA A 60 2.77 4.59 -10.19
CA ALA A 60 1.87 5.33 -11.07
C ALA A 60 2.18 6.83 -11.12
N LEU A 61 2.55 7.42 -9.97
CA LEU A 61 2.71 8.86 -9.82
C LEU A 61 4.16 9.33 -9.90
N GLY A 62 5.11 8.49 -9.47
CA GLY A 62 6.53 8.84 -9.41
C GLY A 62 7.17 9.00 -10.78
N SER A 63 8.31 9.71 -10.81
CA SER A 63 9.12 9.92 -12.00
C SER A 63 9.91 8.65 -12.36
N PRO A 64 9.61 7.98 -13.48
CA PRO A 64 10.27 6.73 -13.84
C PRO A 64 11.64 6.97 -14.44
N VAL A 65 12.66 6.31 -13.91
CA VAL A 65 14.03 6.33 -14.42
C VAL A 65 14.44 4.91 -14.86
N PRO A 66 14.71 4.67 -16.16
CA PRO A 66 15.16 3.37 -16.62
C PRO A 66 16.57 3.06 -16.11
N MET A 67 16.80 1.83 -15.69
CA MET A 67 18.09 1.37 -15.14
C MET A 67 18.63 0.19 -15.94
N ASN A 68 19.84 0.33 -16.46
CA ASN A 68 20.56 -0.74 -17.18
C ASN A 68 21.56 -1.47 -16.25
N SER A 69 21.93 -0.85 -15.11
CA SER A 69 22.81 -1.42 -14.08
C SER A 69 22.09 -1.56 -12.75
N ASP A 70 22.72 -2.18 -11.77
CA ASP A 70 22.14 -2.34 -10.41
C ASP A 70 22.10 -1.00 -9.64
N THR A 71 22.97 -0.08 -10.01
CA THR A 71 23.04 1.26 -9.44
C THR A 71 22.98 2.31 -10.53
N ARG A 72 22.32 3.43 -10.24
CA ARG A 72 22.29 4.61 -11.08
C ARG A 72 22.35 5.86 -10.22
N SER A 73 23.29 6.77 -10.56
CA SER A 73 23.42 8.05 -9.89
C SER A 73 22.66 9.13 -10.68
N VAL A 74 21.85 9.92 -9.98
CA VAL A 74 21.11 11.06 -10.52
C VAL A 74 21.69 12.31 -9.88
N PRO A 75 22.35 13.21 -10.65
CA PRO A 75 22.97 14.42 -10.08
C PRO A 75 21.89 15.36 -9.55
N ARG A 76 22.19 16.00 -8.41
CA ARG A 76 21.36 17.00 -7.74
C ARG A 76 22.16 18.29 -7.63
N SER A 77 21.56 19.43 -8.02
CA SER A 77 22.16 20.76 -7.91
C SER A 77 21.77 21.40 -6.57
N ALA A 78 22.74 21.98 -5.88
CA ALA A 78 22.51 22.73 -4.65
C ALA A 78 21.91 24.13 -4.87
N GLY A 79 21.86 24.59 -6.13
CA GLY A 79 21.44 25.95 -6.48
C GLY A 79 22.59 26.96 -6.35
N ILE A 80 22.34 28.18 -6.78
CA ILE A 80 23.29 29.30 -6.72
C ILE A 80 22.56 30.47 -6.08
N GLY A 81 23.19 31.11 -5.06
CA GLY A 81 22.70 32.32 -4.42
C GLY A 81 22.77 33.54 -5.32
N VAL A 82 22.10 34.61 -4.93
CA VAL A 82 22.15 35.91 -5.59
C VAL A 82 22.50 36.97 -4.57
N ASP A 83 23.62 37.66 -4.77
CA ASP A 83 24.08 38.75 -3.94
C ASP A 83 23.90 40.12 -4.63
N LEU A 84 23.61 41.13 -3.81
CA LEU A 84 23.57 42.51 -4.29
C LEU A 84 24.99 43.08 -4.38
N VAL A 85 25.43 43.35 -5.58
CA VAL A 85 26.77 43.94 -5.82
C VAL A 85 26.64 45.43 -6.08
N ALA A 86 27.37 46.24 -5.33
CA ALA A 86 27.42 47.69 -5.53
C ALA A 86 28.19 48.04 -6.86
N LYS A 87 27.92 49.21 -7.39
CA LYS A 87 28.61 49.70 -8.61
C LYS A 87 30.11 49.76 -8.37
N GLY A 88 30.90 48.97 -9.15
CA GLY A 88 32.34 48.83 -8.97
C GLY A 88 32.77 47.83 -7.90
N GLY A 89 31.81 47.09 -7.28
CA GLY A 89 32.09 46.04 -6.31
C GLY A 89 32.53 44.72 -6.96
N THR A 90 33.17 43.88 -6.18
CA THR A 90 33.59 42.55 -6.59
C THR A 90 32.42 41.56 -6.42
N TYR A 91 32.22 40.68 -7.39
CA TYR A 91 31.25 39.57 -7.26
C TYR A 91 31.75 38.53 -6.24
N ALA A 92 30.90 38.09 -5.36
CA ALA A 92 31.20 36.95 -4.51
C ALA A 92 31.16 35.65 -5.34
N GLU A 93 32.12 34.77 -5.09
CA GLU A 93 32.10 33.43 -5.68
C GLU A 93 31.23 32.54 -4.87
N ASP A 94 30.24 31.88 -5.51
CA ASP A 94 29.41 30.87 -4.87
C ASP A 94 30.07 29.50 -5.04
N VAL A 95 30.35 28.83 -3.93
CA VAL A 95 30.91 27.48 -3.88
C VAL A 95 29.76 26.52 -3.54
N SER A 96 28.86 26.28 -4.53
CA SER A 96 27.78 25.32 -4.34
C SER A 96 28.32 23.89 -4.37
N THR A 97 27.94 23.09 -3.36
CA THR A 97 28.29 21.66 -3.28
C THR A 97 27.21 20.84 -3.96
N ASN A 98 27.44 20.44 -5.19
CA ASN A 98 26.56 19.52 -5.90
C ASN A 98 26.78 18.09 -5.40
N ASP A 99 25.70 17.31 -5.30
CA ASP A 99 25.74 15.92 -4.91
C ASP A 99 24.94 15.03 -5.89
N ALA A 100 24.77 13.78 -5.56
CA ALA A 100 24.02 12.85 -6.38
C ALA A 100 23.20 11.87 -5.54
N VAL A 101 21.96 11.67 -5.97
CA VAL A 101 21.06 10.66 -5.40
C VAL A 101 21.35 9.33 -6.07
N VAL A 102 21.68 8.29 -5.27
CA VAL A 102 22.01 6.96 -5.79
C VAL A 102 20.77 6.06 -5.71
N LEU A 103 20.33 5.58 -6.87
CA LEU A 103 19.31 4.56 -7.00
C LEU A 103 19.97 3.18 -6.98
N THR A 104 19.56 2.31 -6.08
CA THR A 104 20.01 0.91 -5.99
C THR A 104 18.84 -0.04 -6.23
N ALA A 105 18.93 -0.87 -7.28
CA ALA A 105 17.87 -1.78 -7.63
C ALA A 105 17.80 -2.95 -6.65
N GLN A 106 16.65 -3.11 -6.00
CA GLN A 106 16.34 -4.22 -5.09
C GLN A 106 15.38 -5.20 -5.75
N LYS A 107 15.48 -6.47 -5.35
CA LYS A 107 14.69 -7.56 -5.90
C LYS A 107 13.53 -7.89 -4.97
N PHE A 108 12.32 -7.75 -5.48
CA PHE A 108 11.10 -8.26 -4.86
C PHE A 108 10.70 -9.55 -5.56
N GLY A 109 10.32 -10.57 -4.80
CA GLY A 109 9.90 -11.83 -5.42
C GLY A 109 9.36 -12.83 -4.43
N LYS A 110 8.57 -13.77 -4.96
CA LYS A 110 8.04 -14.92 -4.26
C LYS A 110 8.03 -16.11 -5.22
N ALA A 111 8.22 -17.30 -4.70
CA ALA A 111 8.00 -18.54 -5.44
C ALA A 111 6.90 -19.35 -4.73
N VAL A 112 6.06 -20.00 -5.50
CA VAL A 112 5.01 -20.89 -5.02
C VAL A 112 5.23 -22.24 -5.70
N ARG A 113 5.25 -23.31 -4.92
CA ARG A 113 5.25 -24.69 -5.43
C ARG A 113 3.81 -25.17 -5.52
N ILE A 114 3.45 -25.81 -6.59
CA ILE A 114 2.12 -26.32 -6.88
C ILE A 114 2.31 -27.73 -7.44
N ALA A 115 1.62 -28.72 -6.87
CA ALA A 115 1.63 -30.06 -7.43
C ALA A 115 0.95 -30.06 -8.82
N GLU A 116 1.43 -30.88 -9.75
CA GLU A 116 0.84 -30.97 -11.09
C GLU A 116 -0.61 -31.48 -11.03
N GLU A 117 -0.89 -32.40 -10.11
CA GLU A 117 -2.24 -32.90 -9.84
C GLU A 117 -3.21 -31.77 -9.45
N ASP A 118 -2.77 -30.82 -8.60
CA ASP A 118 -3.59 -29.68 -8.20
C ASP A 118 -3.89 -28.71 -9.35
N ILE A 119 -3.02 -28.68 -10.37
CA ILE A 119 -3.22 -27.84 -11.55
C ILE A 119 -4.20 -28.51 -12.51
N ASP A 120 -4.08 -29.83 -12.69
CA ASP A 120 -4.91 -30.60 -13.63
C ASP A 120 -6.33 -30.81 -13.11
N ASP A 121 -6.49 -30.97 -11.79
CA ASP A 121 -7.80 -31.20 -11.15
C ASP A 121 -8.51 -29.90 -10.75
N ALA A 122 -7.82 -28.75 -10.83
CA ALA A 122 -8.38 -27.47 -10.41
C ALA A 122 -9.50 -26.97 -11.36
N ILE A 123 -10.66 -26.64 -10.79
CA ILE A 123 -11.80 -26.03 -11.52
C ILE A 123 -11.46 -24.60 -11.95
N ALA A 124 -10.62 -23.88 -11.20
CA ALA A 124 -10.21 -22.50 -11.47
C ALA A 124 -8.74 -22.42 -11.92
N ASP A 125 -8.39 -21.39 -12.70
CA ASP A 125 -7.01 -21.13 -13.09
C ASP A 125 -6.18 -20.68 -11.87
N VAL A 126 -5.49 -21.66 -11.27
CA VAL A 126 -4.64 -21.47 -10.09
C VAL A 126 -3.48 -20.52 -10.38
N ILE A 127 -2.88 -20.63 -11.56
CA ILE A 127 -1.70 -19.84 -11.94
C ILE A 127 -2.07 -18.36 -12.06
N ALA A 128 -3.11 -18.03 -12.80
CA ALA A 128 -3.57 -16.65 -12.96
C ALA A 128 -4.03 -16.04 -11.64
N THR A 129 -4.68 -16.83 -10.79
CA THR A 129 -5.11 -16.41 -9.44
C THR A 129 -3.91 -16.04 -8.57
N LYS A 130 -2.86 -16.88 -8.52
CA LYS A 130 -1.65 -16.61 -7.74
C LYS A 130 -0.85 -15.42 -8.28
N GLN A 131 -0.82 -15.24 -9.60
CA GLN A 131 -0.19 -14.06 -10.22
C GLN A 131 -0.89 -12.75 -9.81
N LYS A 132 -2.22 -12.70 -9.83
CA LYS A 132 -3.00 -11.52 -9.41
C LYS A 132 -2.83 -11.23 -7.92
N ASP A 133 -2.85 -12.27 -7.09
CA ASP A 133 -2.62 -12.16 -5.65
C ASP A 133 -1.23 -11.60 -5.33
N TRP A 134 -0.21 -12.06 -6.04
CA TRP A 134 1.14 -11.54 -5.88
C TRP A 134 1.23 -10.09 -6.33
N ALA A 135 0.66 -9.73 -7.49
CA ALA A 135 0.67 -8.37 -8.01
C ALA A 135 0.05 -7.38 -7.01
N THR A 136 -1.08 -7.76 -6.40
CA THR A 136 -1.75 -6.97 -5.36
C THR A 136 -0.87 -6.81 -4.11
N SER A 137 -0.23 -7.88 -3.65
CA SER A 137 0.67 -7.84 -2.49
C SER A 137 1.94 -7.04 -2.80
N TYR A 138 2.48 -7.16 -4.02
CA TYR A 138 3.64 -6.41 -4.49
C TYR A 138 3.35 -4.90 -4.49
N GLY A 139 2.23 -4.45 -5.04
CA GLY A 139 1.88 -3.03 -5.06
C GLY A 139 1.84 -2.42 -3.67
N LYS A 140 1.21 -3.11 -2.71
CA LYS A 140 1.17 -2.66 -1.30
C LYS A 140 2.56 -2.66 -0.64
N ALA A 141 3.34 -3.72 -0.84
CA ALA A 141 4.68 -3.83 -0.25
C ALA A 141 5.65 -2.79 -0.83
N PHE A 142 5.56 -2.52 -2.13
CA PHE A 142 6.38 -1.52 -2.79
C PHE A 142 6.03 -0.10 -2.32
N ASP A 143 4.74 0.26 -2.25
CA ASP A 143 4.31 1.55 -1.71
C ASP A 143 4.76 1.72 -0.25
N ASN A 144 4.62 0.68 0.58
CA ASN A 144 5.09 0.73 1.96
C ASN A 144 6.61 0.95 2.03
N ALA A 145 7.38 0.23 1.20
CA ALA A 145 8.84 0.37 1.14
C ALA A 145 9.29 1.78 0.76
N CYS A 146 8.57 2.43 -0.17
CA CYS A 146 8.91 3.77 -0.66
C CYS A 146 8.44 4.88 0.27
N LEU A 147 7.27 4.73 0.91
CA LEU A 147 6.59 5.83 1.61
C LEU A 147 6.76 5.80 3.12
N ALA A 148 6.66 4.62 3.75
CA ALA A 148 6.21 4.55 5.13
C ALA A 148 7.11 3.73 6.07
N ILE A 149 8.27 3.27 5.63
CA ILE A 149 9.24 2.59 6.48
C ILE A 149 9.90 3.60 7.42
N THR A 150 9.93 3.27 8.72
CA THR A 150 10.50 4.13 9.77
C THR A 150 11.97 3.86 10.05
N ALA A 151 12.54 2.79 9.49
CA ALA A 151 13.92 2.35 9.75
C ALA A 151 14.87 2.67 8.58
N ALA A 152 16.16 2.73 8.88
CA ALA A 152 17.23 2.87 7.90
C ALA A 152 17.26 1.69 6.90
N PRO A 153 17.74 1.91 5.66
CA PRO A 153 18.01 0.82 4.72
C PRO A 153 18.88 -0.28 5.33
N GLY A 154 18.45 -1.54 5.16
CA GLY A 154 19.11 -2.70 5.76
C GLY A 154 18.31 -3.98 5.57
N ALA A 155 18.44 -4.94 6.49
CA ALA A 155 17.70 -6.19 6.43
C ALA A 155 16.18 -5.95 6.49
N GLY A 156 15.46 -6.28 5.41
CA GLY A 156 14.02 -6.07 5.32
C GLY A 156 13.59 -4.63 4.92
N VAL A 157 14.55 -3.72 4.72
CA VAL A 157 14.31 -2.31 4.30
C VAL A 157 15.11 -2.05 3.03
N PRO A 158 14.48 -2.09 1.85
CA PRO A 158 15.19 -2.02 0.57
C PRO A 158 15.66 -0.61 0.20
N PHE A 159 14.93 0.44 0.62
CA PHE A 159 15.18 1.82 0.22
C PHE A 159 15.09 2.78 1.41
N THR A 160 15.65 3.98 1.23
CA THR A 160 15.31 5.13 2.08
C THR A 160 13.89 5.56 1.73
N SER A 161 12.93 5.34 2.63
CA SER A 161 11.54 5.77 2.45
C SER A 161 11.40 7.29 2.56
N VAL A 162 10.29 7.83 2.08
CA VAL A 162 9.94 9.25 2.30
C VAL A 162 9.88 9.58 3.79
N TYR A 163 9.20 8.75 4.58
CA TYR A 163 9.08 8.96 6.02
C TYR A 163 10.45 9.01 6.70
N TYR A 164 11.29 8.00 6.47
CA TYR A 164 12.63 7.93 7.08
C TYR A 164 13.52 9.09 6.63
N SER A 165 13.49 9.46 5.35
CA SER A 165 14.23 10.60 4.82
C SER A 165 13.90 11.90 5.56
N LEU A 166 12.61 12.14 5.85
CA LEU A 166 12.17 13.32 6.59
C LEU A 166 12.55 13.30 8.08
N THR A 167 12.87 12.16 8.65
CA THR A 167 13.34 12.06 10.04
C THR A 167 14.84 12.30 10.18
N GLN A 168 15.58 12.35 9.08
CA GLN A 168 17.03 12.58 9.09
C GLN A 168 17.35 14.00 8.60
N SER A 169 18.46 14.57 9.10
CA SER A 169 19.01 15.80 8.54
C SER A 169 19.92 15.46 7.35
N ASP A 170 19.83 16.23 6.29
CA ASP A 170 20.74 16.14 5.15
C ASP A 170 21.50 17.46 4.97
N SER A 171 22.82 17.42 5.19
CA SER A 171 23.67 18.60 5.06
C SER A 171 23.84 19.06 3.61
N ALA A 172 23.70 18.14 2.63
CA ALA A 172 23.83 18.48 1.22
C ALA A 172 22.62 19.26 0.70
N THR A 173 21.44 19.03 1.26
CA THR A 173 20.20 19.76 0.94
C THR A 173 19.90 20.90 1.91
N GLY A 174 20.61 20.97 3.03
CA GLY A 174 20.30 21.89 4.12
C GLY A 174 19.00 21.52 4.88
N TYR A 175 18.49 20.30 4.68
CA TYR A 175 17.28 19.85 5.34
C TYR A 175 17.53 19.53 6.82
N THR A 176 16.65 20.05 7.68
CA THR A 176 16.67 19.75 9.13
C THR A 176 15.65 18.64 9.42
N ALA A 177 16.07 17.65 10.21
CA ALA A 177 15.22 16.51 10.60
C ALA A 177 13.86 16.97 11.14
N ASN A 178 12.82 16.27 10.75
CA ASN A 178 11.42 16.46 11.14
C ASN A 178 10.79 17.82 10.76
N SER A 179 11.46 18.68 9.98
CA SER A 179 10.89 19.98 9.62
C SER A 179 9.60 19.83 8.77
N ASN A 180 9.49 18.81 7.95
CA ASN A 180 8.35 18.52 7.08
C ASN A 180 7.49 17.33 7.58
N LEU A 181 7.70 16.88 8.82
CA LEU A 181 6.88 15.85 9.46
C LEU A 181 5.89 16.53 10.44
N VAL A 182 4.60 16.30 10.24
CA VAL A 182 3.53 16.82 11.12
C VAL A 182 2.81 15.63 11.75
N GLN A 183 2.98 15.51 13.06
CA GLN A 183 2.33 14.48 13.87
C GLN A 183 1.16 15.10 14.64
N THR A 184 0.00 14.42 14.66
CA THR A 184 -1.22 14.97 15.25
C THR A 184 -1.21 15.05 16.77
N GLY A 185 -0.40 14.24 17.45
CA GLY A 185 -0.46 14.12 18.90
C GLY A 185 -1.84 13.69 19.40
N THR A 186 -2.22 14.10 20.60
CA THR A 186 -3.52 13.79 21.23
C THR A 186 -4.71 14.51 20.62
N GLY A 187 -4.49 15.54 19.82
CA GLY A 187 -5.55 16.37 19.21
C GLY A 187 -6.16 15.77 17.94
N GLY A 188 -5.59 14.70 17.41
CA GLY A 188 -6.05 14.06 16.18
C GLY A 188 -5.87 14.92 14.92
N THR A 189 -6.37 14.41 13.80
CA THR A 189 -6.30 15.06 12.50
C THR A 189 -7.33 16.20 12.43
N THR A 190 -6.87 17.42 12.21
CA THR A 190 -7.70 18.64 12.07
C THR A 190 -7.39 19.33 10.73
N TYR A 191 -8.28 20.25 10.33
CA TYR A 191 -8.03 21.11 9.15
C TYR A 191 -6.71 21.87 9.27
N THR A 192 -6.40 22.39 10.46
CA THR A 192 -5.17 23.14 10.72
C THR A 192 -3.92 22.28 10.57
N THR A 193 -3.93 21.05 11.10
CA THR A 193 -2.77 20.15 10.98
C THR A 193 -2.52 19.74 9.53
N LEU A 194 -3.57 19.50 8.76
CA LEU A 194 -3.46 19.21 7.32
C LEU A 194 -2.95 20.41 6.53
N SER A 195 -3.48 21.60 6.81
CA SER A 195 -3.01 22.85 6.20
C SER A 195 -1.54 23.13 6.54
N THR A 196 -1.14 22.87 7.79
CA THR A 196 0.28 23.00 8.20
C THR A 196 1.16 22.04 7.43
N ALA A 197 0.73 20.79 7.22
CA ALA A 197 1.51 19.82 6.45
C ALA A 197 1.73 20.29 5.00
N LEU A 198 0.70 20.81 4.34
CA LEU A 198 0.85 21.36 2.99
C LEU A 198 1.75 22.61 2.98
N SER A 199 1.57 23.54 3.93
CA SER A 199 2.35 24.78 4.00
C SER A 199 3.86 24.54 4.15
N LYS A 200 4.27 23.39 4.71
CA LYS A 200 5.69 23.01 4.82
C LYS A 200 6.34 22.82 3.45
N VAL A 201 5.61 22.29 2.48
CA VAL A 201 6.11 22.15 1.10
C VAL A 201 5.98 23.47 0.33
N GLU A 202 4.88 24.22 0.56
CA GLU A 202 4.62 25.50 -0.12
C GLU A 202 5.68 26.57 0.19
N GLN A 203 6.29 26.52 1.37
CA GLN A 203 7.36 27.44 1.78
C GLN A 203 8.71 27.09 1.12
N GLY A 204 8.84 25.90 0.52
CA GLY A 204 10.05 25.45 -0.12
C GLY A 204 10.16 25.84 -1.59
N ASN A 205 11.38 25.81 -2.12
CA ASN A 205 11.66 26.10 -3.54
C ASN A 205 11.23 24.97 -4.50
N TYR A 206 10.65 23.88 -3.96
CA TYR A 206 10.34 22.65 -4.71
C TYR A 206 8.82 22.44 -4.86
N PHE A 207 8.04 23.46 -4.56
CA PHE A 207 6.60 23.45 -4.70
C PHE A 207 6.18 23.87 -6.12
N ASP A 208 5.39 23.02 -6.75
CA ASP A 208 4.65 23.31 -7.97
C ASP A 208 3.29 22.64 -7.90
N ILE A 209 2.22 23.41 -7.82
CA ILE A 209 0.85 22.90 -7.65
C ILE A 209 0.45 21.92 -8.77
N SER A 210 0.96 22.09 -9.98
CA SER A 210 0.65 21.22 -11.12
C SER A 210 1.29 19.84 -11.01
N GLU A 211 2.40 19.73 -10.28
CA GLU A 211 3.18 18.51 -10.09
C GLU A 211 2.98 17.89 -8.70
N MET A 212 2.17 18.55 -7.86
CA MET A 212 1.84 18.03 -6.54
C MET A 212 0.85 16.90 -6.61
N VAL A 213 1.12 15.86 -5.83
CA VAL A 213 0.25 14.72 -5.60
C VAL A 213 0.11 14.45 -4.11
N CYS A 214 -1.03 13.90 -3.73
CA CYS A 214 -1.28 13.48 -2.36
C CYS A 214 -1.46 11.96 -2.34
N ILE A 215 -0.66 11.25 -1.54
CA ILE A 215 -0.81 9.81 -1.32
C ILE A 215 -1.24 9.61 0.13
N ALA A 216 -2.38 8.95 0.34
CA ALA A 216 -2.94 8.77 1.66
C ALA A 216 -3.38 7.32 1.91
N HIS A 217 -3.29 6.90 3.17
CA HIS A 217 -3.89 5.65 3.60
C HIS A 217 -5.43 5.78 3.67
N PRO A 218 -6.20 4.75 3.30
CA PRO A 218 -7.67 4.80 3.31
C PRO A 218 -8.31 5.17 4.66
N THR A 219 -7.61 5.04 5.80
CA THR A 219 -8.08 5.51 7.11
C THR A 219 -8.37 7.02 7.11
N TYR A 220 -7.62 7.79 6.32
CA TYR A 220 -7.88 9.23 6.18
C TYR A 220 -9.22 9.57 5.57
N ARG A 221 -9.89 8.66 4.87
CA ARG A 221 -11.26 8.88 4.39
C ARG A 221 -12.23 9.17 5.54
N ASN A 222 -12.11 8.37 6.62
CA ASN A 222 -12.92 8.58 7.81
C ASN A 222 -12.56 9.90 8.53
N LEU A 223 -11.26 10.16 8.65
CA LEU A 223 -10.77 11.39 9.31
C LEU A 223 -11.21 12.64 8.57
N LEU A 224 -11.05 12.68 7.23
CA LEU A 224 -11.44 13.82 6.41
C LEU A 224 -12.95 14.08 6.46
N ARG A 225 -13.79 13.03 6.45
CA ARG A 225 -15.24 13.18 6.63
C ARG A 225 -15.62 13.71 8.01
N GLY A 226 -14.80 13.41 9.03
CA GLY A 226 -15.02 13.89 10.39
C GLY A 226 -14.68 15.35 10.61
N ILE A 227 -13.92 16.01 9.73
CA ILE A 227 -13.52 17.40 9.87
C ILE A 227 -14.69 18.32 9.50
N LYS A 228 -15.15 19.12 10.49
CA LYS A 228 -16.28 20.04 10.36
C LYS A 228 -15.84 21.48 10.64
N ASP A 229 -16.57 22.44 10.08
CA ASP A 229 -16.45 23.84 10.43
C ASP A 229 -17.09 24.14 11.80
N ASN A 230 -16.98 25.38 12.28
CA ASN A 230 -17.60 25.81 13.53
C ASN A 230 -19.14 25.72 13.55
N ASN A 231 -19.77 25.57 12.38
CA ASN A 231 -21.21 25.41 12.23
C ASN A 231 -21.63 23.93 12.07
N GLY A 232 -20.69 23.00 12.22
CA GLY A 232 -20.93 21.56 12.10
C GLY A 232 -21.03 21.03 10.67
N ARG A 233 -20.69 21.83 9.65
CA ARG A 233 -20.70 21.41 8.26
C ARG A 233 -19.37 20.71 7.91
N PRO A 234 -19.41 19.57 7.20
CA PRO A 234 -18.18 18.94 6.75
C PRO A 234 -17.42 19.85 5.78
N ILE A 235 -16.11 20.03 6.00
CA ILE A 235 -15.24 20.87 5.16
C ILE A 235 -14.88 20.13 3.88
N PHE A 236 -14.50 18.86 4.00
CA PHE A 236 -14.22 18.00 2.85
C PHE A 236 -15.50 17.27 2.47
N GLN A 237 -16.22 17.82 1.50
CA GLN A 237 -17.44 17.21 0.98
C GLN A 237 -17.07 16.12 -0.03
N GLU A 238 -17.71 14.96 0.12
CA GLU A 238 -17.81 14.01 -0.98
C GLU A 238 -18.59 14.67 -2.13
N SER A 239 -18.21 14.42 -3.37
CA SER A 239 -18.96 14.93 -4.50
C SER A 239 -20.42 14.49 -4.36
N ASN A 240 -21.34 15.44 -4.38
CA ASN A 240 -22.75 15.28 -4.04
C ASN A 240 -23.46 14.22 -4.89
N ALA A 241 -23.50 12.99 -4.41
CA ALA A 241 -24.46 11.99 -4.87
C ALA A 241 -25.85 12.39 -4.30
N GLY A 242 -26.60 13.21 -5.00
CA GLY A 242 -27.93 13.60 -4.55
C GLY A 242 -28.43 14.93 -5.13
N PHE A 243 -27.58 15.74 -5.73
CA PHE A 243 -28.01 16.86 -6.56
C PHE A 243 -28.05 16.46 -8.04
N PRO A 244 -29.03 16.98 -8.81
CA PRO A 244 -29.05 16.77 -10.26
C PRO A 244 -27.75 17.29 -10.88
N GLY A 245 -26.89 16.39 -11.32
CA GLY A 245 -25.54 16.68 -11.84
C GLY A 245 -24.39 16.27 -10.92
N GLY A 246 -24.65 15.70 -9.74
CA GLY A 246 -23.62 15.20 -8.83
C GLY A 246 -23.06 13.85 -9.27
N GLY A 247 -21.73 13.70 -9.25
CA GLY A 247 -21.05 12.46 -9.56
C GLY A 247 -21.24 11.39 -8.46
N THR A 248 -21.00 10.15 -8.80
CA THR A 248 -21.17 8.95 -7.95
C THR A 248 -19.97 8.69 -7.00
N ALA A 249 -19.07 9.65 -6.80
CA ALA A 249 -17.90 9.44 -5.97
C ALA A 249 -18.23 9.54 -4.47
N SER A 250 -17.89 8.52 -3.72
CA SER A 250 -18.21 8.36 -2.29
C SER A 250 -17.05 8.69 -1.33
N SER A 251 -16.00 9.35 -1.81
CA SER A 251 -14.85 9.75 -1.00
C SER A 251 -14.27 11.07 -1.51
N PRO A 252 -13.65 11.91 -0.63
CA PRO A 252 -13.00 13.12 -1.10
C PRO A 252 -11.84 12.74 -2.02
N ASP A 253 -11.93 13.18 -3.28
CA ASP A 253 -10.91 12.90 -4.29
C ASP A 253 -9.81 13.95 -4.31
N THR A 254 -10.04 15.10 -3.67
CA THR A 254 -9.11 16.23 -3.62
C THR A 254 -9.02 16.82 -2.22
N ILE A 255 -7.83 17.26 -1.84
CA ILE A 255 -7.54 18.03 -0.65
C ILE A 255 -6.73 19.27 -1.06
N PHE A 256 -7.19 20.48 -0.69
CA PHE A 256 -6.55 21.74 -1.08
C PHE A 256 -6.29 21.89 -2.59
N GLY A 257 -7.16 21.30 -3.44
CA GLY A 257 -7.00 21.28 -4.89
C GLY A 257 -6.03 20.20 -5.43
N ILE A 258 -5.40 19.42 -4.55
CA ILE A 258 -4.49 18.34 -4.93
C ILE A 258 -5.25 17.01 -4.93
N GLN A 259 -5.11 16.22 -6.00
CA GLN A 259 -5.74 14.91 -6.12
C GLN A 259 -5.14 13.92 -5.14
N ILE A 260 -6.01 13.17 -4.44
CA ILE A 260 -5.60 12.13 -3.49
C ILE A 260 -5.54 10.78 -4.20
N HIS A 261 -4.43 10.10 -4.01
CA HIS A 261 -4.27 8.71 -4.40
C HIS A 261 -4.25 7.81 -3.15
N TRP A 262 -5.16 6.83 -3.12
CA TRP A 262 -5.34 5.97 -1.95
C TRP A 262 -4.44 4.73 -2.06
N SER A 263 -3.54 4.54 -1.10
CA SER A 263 -2.67 3.38 -1.03
C SER A 263 -2.70 2.73 0.35
N LEU A 264 -2.93 1.43 0.40
CA LEU A 264 -2.83 0.65 1.65
C LEU A 264 -1.39 0.53 2.17
N GLY A 265 -0.38 0.85 1.34
CA GLY A 265 1.02 0.89 1.73
C GLY A 265 1.42 2.13 2.52
N ALA A 266 0.62 3.23 2.49
CA ALA A 266 0.89 4.49 3.18
C ALA A 266 0.58 4.39 4.70
N ARG A 267 1.18 3.41 5.37
CA ARG A 267 1.04 3.17 6.81
C ARG A 267 2.38 2.77 7.39
N THR A 268 2.76 3.30 8.55
CA THR A 268 4.08 3.11 9.13
C THR A 268 4.39 1.65 9.44
N SER A 269 5.64 1.25 9.19
CA SER A 269 6.16 -0.09 9.45
C SER A 269 7.67 -0.04 9.66
N GLY A 270 8.21 -0.92 10.51
CA GLY A 270 9.67 -1.03 10.70
C GLY A 270 10.40 -1.77 9.59
N VAL A 271 9.69 -2.64 8.86
CA VAL A 271 10.19 -3.42 7.71
C VAL A 271 9.13 -3.45 6.62
N VAL A 272 9.51 -3.82 5.41
CA VAL A 272 8.55 -3.94 4.30
C VAL A 272 7.46 -4.96 4.64
N ASN A 273 6.22 -4.52 4.59
CA ASN A 273 5.07 -5.33 4.93
C ASN A 273 3.91 -5.10 3.93
N SER A 274 3.30 -6.18 3.43
CA SER A 274 2.12 -6.11 2.56
C SER A 274 0.83 -5.75 3.32
N ALA A 275 0.83 -5.83 4.65
CA ALA A 275 -0.26 -5.46 5.53
C ALA A 275 0.27 -4.64 6.73
N PRO A 276 0.79 -3.42 6.53
CA PRO A 276 1.35 -2.60 7.58
C PRO A 276 0.28 -2.22 8.61
N THR A 277 0.66 -2.17 9.90
CA THR A 277 -0.26 -1.99 11.04
C THR A 277 -0.01 -0.72 11.86
N GLY A 278 1.01 0.06 11.51
CA GLY A 278 1.33 1.31 12.20
C GLY A 278 0.35 2.45 11.93
N ASN A 279 0.79 3.69 12.14
CA ASN A 279 -0.03 4.88 11.94
C ASN A 279 -0.29 5.13 10.45
N GLY A 280 -1.49 5.61 10.12
CA GLY A 280 -1.81 6.07 8.78
C GLY A 280 -1.03 7.33 8.41
N LEU A 281 -0.64 7.43 7.15
CA LEU A 281 0.08 8.59 6.61
C LEU A 281 -0.75 9.27 5.52
N LEU A 282 -0.63 10.59 5.46
CA LEU A 282 -1.03 11.40 4.32
C LEU A 282 0.20 12.19 3.88
N ILE A 283 0.63 11.99 2.64
CA ILE A 283 1.90 12.46 2.12
C ILE A 283 1.63 13.42 0.96
N PHE A 284 2.04 14.67 1.11
CA PHE A 284 2.12 15.61 0.00
C PHE A 284 3.49 15.46 -0.64
N ALA A 285 3.54 15.24 -1.94
CA ALA A 285 4.75 15.00 -2.68
C ALA A 285 4.75 15.72 -4.03
N ASN A 286 5.87 16.28 -4.41
CA ASN A 286 6.08 16.66 -5.80
C ASN A 286 6.59 15.42 -6.54
N ARG A 287 5.82 14.96 -7.54
CA ARG A 287 6.08 13.72 -8.26
C ARG A 287 7.45 13.69 -8.98
N ASN A 288 7.97 14.84 -9.37
CA ASN A 288 9.27 14.93 -10.06
C ASN A 288 10.45 14.53 -9.17
N TYR A 289 10.30 14.67 -7.84
CA TYR A 289 11.32 14.30 -6.83
C TYR A 289 11.09 12.91 -6.25
N MET A 290 10.00 12.23 -6.63
CA MET A 290 9.73 10.84 -6.27
C MET A 290 10.31 9.93 -7.36
N ILE A 291 11.60 9.59 -7.25
CA ILE A 291 12.36 8.93 -8.32
C ILE A 291 12.19 7.41 -8.21
N VAL A 292 11.60 6.79 -9.24
CA VAL A 292 11.38 5.36 -9.31
C VAL A 292 12.26 4.72 -10.37
N GLY A 293 13.27 3.96 -9.94
CA GLY A 293 14.15 3.23 -10.85
C GLY A 293 13.49 1.95 -11.36
N ARG A 294 13.38 1.79 -12.68
CA ARG A 294 12.83 0.60 -13.32
C ARG A 294 13.93 -0.20 -14.01
N ARG A 295 14.29 -1.36 -13.43
CA ARG A 295 15.27 -2.26 -14.03
C ARG A 295 14.64 -3.44 -14.76
N SER A 296 13.76 -4.20 -14.11
CA SER A 296 12.93 -5.22 -14.75
C SER A 296 11.50 -5.14 -14.21
N GLY A 297 10.51 -5.34 -15.09
CA GLY A 297 9.10 -5.33 -14.74
C GLY A 297 8.71 -6.44 -13.77
N PRO A 298 7.49 -6.35 -13.19
CA PRO A 298 6.91 -7.52 -12.56
C PRO A 298 6.73 -8.60 -13.64
N GLU A 299 7.41 -9.73 -13.44
CA GLU A 299 7.37 -10.87 -14.35
C GLU A 299 7.11 -12.15 -13.57
N SER A 300 6.39 -13.07 -14.19
CA SER A 300 6.18 -14.41 -13.68
C SER A 300 6.82 -15.42 -14.62
N VAL A 301 7.47 -16.41 -14.04
CA VAL A 301 8.07 -17.52 -14.77
C VAL A 301 7.52 -18.81 -14.16
N PHE A 302 6.86 -19.60 -15.00
CA PHE A 302 6.43 -20.95 -14.65
C PHE A 302 7.55 -21.91 -15.01
N ILE A 303 7.97 -22.74 -14.07
CA ILE A 303 8.99 -23.77 -14.23
C ILE A 303 8.28 -25.10 -14.02
N ASP A 304 8.11 -25.85 -15.11
CA ASP A 304 7.52 -27.15 -15.11
C ASP A 304 8.35 -28.14 -14.27
N GLY A 305 7.71 -28.94 -13.42
CA GLY A 305 8.30 -29.89 -12.53
C GLY A 305 8.98 -31.07 -13.24
N ARG A 306 8.68 -31.31 -14.52
CA ARG A 306 9.22 -32.44 -15.32
C ARG A 306 10.72 -32.39 -15.52
N ASN A 307 11.36 -31.27 -15.23
CA ASN A 307 12.80 -31.08 -15.41
C ASN A 307 13.45 -30.55 -14.10
N GLY A 308 14.40 -31.30 -13.55
CA GLY A 308 15.24 -30.86 -12.43
C GLY A 308 14.93 -31.53 -11.09
N LEU A 309 15.29 -30.85 -10.00
CA LEU A 309 15.11 -31.34 -8.62
C LEU A 309 13.66 -31.60 -8.20
N ALA A 310 12.71 -30.93 -8.84
CA ALA A 310 11.28 -31.08 -8.58
C ALA A 310 10.65 -32.28 -9.32
N ALA A 311 11.36 -32.90 -10.27
CA ALA A 311 10.87 -34.04 -11.04
C ALA A 311 10.63 -35.30 -10.20
N LEU A 312 11.16 -35.36 -8.97
CA LEU A 312 10.93 -36.47 -8.04
C LEU A 312 9.66 -36.30 -7.20
N THR A 313 9.09 -35.08 -7.21
CA THR A 313 7.90 -34.72 -6.38
C THR A 313 6.74 -34.22 -7.22
N ASP A 314 6.85 -34.27 -8.56
CA ASP A 314 5.84 -33.74 -9.51
C ASP A 314 5.30 -32.34 -9.14
N GLU A 315 6.23 -31.46 -8.69
CA GLU A 315 5.91 -30.10 -8.29
C GLU A 315 6.38 -29.09 -9.34
N SER A 316 5.49 -28.25 -9.81
CA SER A 316 5.81 -27.09 -10.63
C SER A 316 6.04 -25.85 -9.78
N ILE A 317 6.95 -24.96 -10.20
CA ILE A 317 7.30 -23.75 -9.46
C ILE A 317 6.87 -22.52 -10.25
N LEU A 318 5.94 -21.74 -9.67
CA LEU A 318 5.60 -20.40 -10.15
C LEU A 318 6.47 -19.38 -9.44
N LYS A 319 7.40 -18.76 -10.16
CA LYS A 319 8.31 -17.72 -9.64
C LYS A 319 7.91 -16.36 -10.17
N MET A 320 7.65 -15.44 -9.25
CA MET A 320 7.30 -14.05 -9.55
C MET A 320 8.40 -13.13 -9.03
N ARG A 321 8.81 -12.14 -9.82
CA ARG A 321 9.87 -11.22 -9.46
C ARG A 321 9.71 -9.84 -10.09
N ALA A 322 10.24 -8.82 -9.41
CA ALA A 322 10.41 -7.46 -9.92
C ALA A 322 11.72 -6.88 -9.40
N ARG A 323 12.39 -6.04 -10.17
CA ARG A 323 13.58 -5.29 -9.72
C ARG A 323 13.30 -3.82 -9.88
N ARG A 324 13.26 -3.13 -8.74
CA ARG A 324 12.94 -1.70 -8.62
C ARG A 324 13.95 -1.00 -7.73
N ALA A 325 14.10 0.29 -7.96
CA ALA A 325 14.79 1.21 -7.07
C ALA A 325 13.87 2.36 -6.71
N PHE A 326 14.12 2.99 -5.59
CA PHE A 326 13.42 4.19 -5.16
C PHE A 326 14.41 5.12 -4.46
N ALA A 327 14.28 6.42 -4.70
CA ALA A 327 14.98 7.43 -3.93
C ALA A 327 14.18 8.73 -3.88
N VAL A 328 14.32 9.43 -2.77
CA VAL A 328 13.82 10.79 -2.56
C VAL A 328 14.80 11.76 -3.23
N GLY A 329 14.31 12.53 -4.20
CA GLY A 329 15.15 13.48 -4.93
C GLY A 329 15.56 14.68 -4.06
N HIS A 330 14.64 15.20 -3.25
CA HIS A 330 14.88 16.28 -2.29
C HIS A 330 13.83 16.25 -1.18
N GLU A 331 14.24 16.33 0.09
CA GLU A 331 13.38 16.19 1.26
C GLU A 331 12.34 17.33 1.33
N MET A 332 12.73 18.57 0.98
CA MET A 332 11.81 19.72 1.02
C MET A 332 10.66 19.64 0.00
N ALA A 333 10.74 18.70 -0.96
CA ALA A 333 9.64 18.46 -1.92
C ALA A 333 8.52 17.58 -1.36
N PHE A 334 8.66 17.12 -0.11
CA PHE A 334 7.74 16.22 0.56
C PHE A 334 7.30 16.77 1.90
N SER A 335 6.07 16.46 2.30
CA SER A 335 5.60 16.62 3.67
C SER A 335 4.73 15.43 4.05
N VAL A 336 4.87 14.98 5.27
CA VAL A 336 4.12 13.86 5.82
C VAL A 336 3.28 14.34 6.99
N HIS A 337 1.99 14.05 6.91
CA HIS A 337 1.06 14.15 8.03
C HIS A 337 0.82 12.75 8.58
N GLU A 338 1.16 12.52 9.84
CA GLU A 338 0.99 11.24 10.53
C GLU A 338 -0.11 11.36 11.57
N ASP A 339 -1.10 10.48 11.50
CA ASP A 339 -2.12 10.35 12.54
C ASP A 339 -1.66 9.40 13.62
N THR A 340 -1.26 9.94 14.77
CA THR A 340 -0.78 9.18 15.93
C THR A 340 -1.91 8.75 16.88
N THR A 341 -3.16 9.06 16.59
CA THR A 341 -4.31 8.68 17.44
C THR A 341 -4.75 7.24 17.26
N GLY A 342 -4.18 6.50 16.29
CA GLY A 342 -4.35 5.06 16.18
C GLY A 342 -5.70 4.62 15.58
N VAL A 343 -6.19 5.32 14.55
CA VAL A 343 -7.37 4.88 13.78
C VAL A 343 -7.00 3.88 12.69
#